data_8c8275253cd7094367fcea35b6e6fbf6
#
_entry.id   8c8275253cd7094367fcea35b6e6fbf6
#
_cell.length_a   1.000
_cell.length_b   1.000
_cell.length_c   1.000
_cell.angle_alpha   90.00
_cell.angle_beta   90.00
_cell.angle_gamma   90.00
#
_symmetry.space_group_name_H-M   'P 1'
#
loop_
_entity.id
_entity.type
_entity.pdbx_description
1 polymer ?
#
loop_
_entity_poly.entity_id
_entity_poly.type
_entity_poly.pdbx_seq_one_letter_code
_entity_poly.pdbx_strand_id
1 'polypeptide(L)'
;MLKTTNATLKDQIWGIWANPASTDPLDSMAAEGCVFFTIASFSEPAEILASENIGKLIVVPVDTPEELAHSINEIPVDAIILSGLEETTSLSIIDAMRIRSIRDLLSKPVILLRINPLQNNDIKVIRDVGIQGILLDIQNIKPKELKSMKDDIEKLPPSKIKNNQSRAIIPTINTNDRQEYDDDDDDDEDIE
;
A
#
# COMPACT_ATOMS: atom_id res chain seq x y z
N MET A 1 3.69 -7.31 31.23
CA MET A 1 4.12 -7.97 30.00
C MET A 1 4.80 -7.01 29.02
N LEU A 2 4.25 -5.83 28.71
CA LEU A 2 4.83 -4.83 27.81
C LEU A 2 6.24 -4.34 28.19
N LYS A 3 6.49 -4.08 29.49
CA LYS A 3 7.83 -3.65 29.99
C LYS A 3 8.94 -4.64 29.70
N THR A 4 8.62 -5.94 29.72
CA THR A 4 9.59 -7.00 29.41
C THR A 4 9.91 -7.03 27.90
N THR A 5 8.91 -6.76 27.06
CA THR A 5 9.06 -6.68 25.60
C THR A 5 10.01 -5.56 25.20
N ASN A 6 9.81 -4.35 25.74
CA ASN A 6 10.68 -3.21 25.46
C ASN A 6 12.14 -3.45 25.91
N ALA A 7 12.36 -4.09 27.05
CA ALA A 7 13.71 -4.45 27.50
C ALA A 7 14.44 -5.43 26.58
N THR A 8 13.71 -6.30 25.90
CA THR A 8 14.26 -7.31 24.96
C THR A 8 14.48 -6.74 23.57
N LEU A 9 13.66 -5.77 23.12
CA LEU A 9 13.63 -5.21 21.78
C LEU A 9 14.24 -3.79 21.69
N LYS A 10 15.14 -3.43 22.59
CA LYS A 10 15.68 -2.06 22.77
C LYS A 10 16.10 -1.34 21.49
N ASP A 11 16.53 -2.09 20.47
CA ASP A 11 17.04 -1.53 19.21
C ASP A 11 16.18 -1.93 18.01
N GLN A 12 14.98 -2.47 18.26
CA GLN A 12 14.09 -2.93 17.21
C GLN A 12 12.80 -2.09 17.20
N ILE A 13 12.33 -1.78 15.99
CA ILE A 13 10.98 -1.23 15.80
C ILE A 13 9.99 -2.37 16.02
N TRP A 14 9.07 -2.19 16.96
CA TRP A 14 8.06 -3.20 17.27
C TRP A 14 6.67 -2.59 17.39
N GLY A 15 5.67 -3.40 17.13
CA GLY A 15 4.27 -3.04 17.21
C GLY A 15 3.43 -4.21 17.73
N ILE A 16 2.15 -3.99 17.83
CA ILE A 16 1.20 -4.97 18.36
C ILE A 16 0.17 -5.34 17.31
N TRP A 17 -0.02 -6.64 17.15
CA TRP A 17 -1.16 -7.21 16.45
C TRP A 17 -2.18 -7.63 17.52
N ALA A 18 -3.19 -6.81 17.76
CA ALA A 18 -4.21 -7.06 18.75
C ALA A 18 -5.55 -6.49 18.29
N ASN A 19 -6.63 -7.06 18.80
CA ASN A 19 -7.95 -6.46 18.72
C ASN A 19 -8.13 -5.58 19.97
N PRO A 20 -7.84 -4.27 19.91
CA PRO A 20 -8.03 -3.40 21.04
C PRO A 20 -9.53 -3.24 21.29
N ALA A 21 -9.97 -3.61 22.48
CA ALA A 21 -11.36 -3.38 22.89
C ALA A 21 -11.64 -1.89 23.18
N SER A 22 -10.59 -1.05 23.27
CA SER A 22 -10.69 0.40 23.55
C SER A 22 -9.38 1.14 23.22
N THR A 23 -9.40 2.47 23.19
CA THR A 23 -8.25 3.36 22.94
C THR A 23 -7.31 3.49 24.14
N ASP A 24 -7.79 3.33 25.38
CA ASP A 24 -6.99 3.54 26.59
C ASP A 24 -5.66 2.75 26.61
N PRO A 25 -5.56 1.53 26.07
CA PRO A 25 -4.31 0.82 25.98
C PRO A 25 -3.29 1.43 25.00
N LEU A 26 -3.72 2.14 23.95
CA LEU A 26 -2.84 2.56 22.86
C LEU A 26 -1.83 3.61 23.30
N ASP A 27 -2.25 4.62 24.04
CA ASP A 27 -1.35 5.65 24.58
C ASP A 27 -0.36 5.07 25.59
N SER A 28 -0.82 4.13 26.42
CA SER A 28 0.06 3.39 27.34
C SER A 28 1.09 2.54 26.59
N MET A 29 0.71 1.94 25.47
CA MET A 29 1.60 1.14 24.61
C MET A 29 2.63 2.02 23.91
N ALA A 30 2.23 3.20 23.42
CA ALA A 30 3.13 4.17 22.83
C ALA A 30 4.19 4.65 23.84
N ALA A 31 3.78 4.94 25.08
CA ALA A 31 4.68 5.30 26.18
C ALA A 31 5.68 4.18 26.54
N GLU A 32 5.34 2.92 26.32
CA GLU A 32 6.22 1.76 26.49
C GLU A 32 7.11 1.48 25.25
N GLY A 33 7.07 2.34 24.22
CA GLY A 33 7.91 2.21 23.01
C GLY A 33 7.30 1.37 21.89
N CYS A 34 6.00 1.07 21.94
CA CYS A 34 5.27 0.52 20.81
C CYS A 34 5.12 1.58 19.72
N VAL A 35 5.60 1.29 18.51
CA VAL A 35 5.61 2.26 17.42
C VAL A 35 4.34 2.21 16.58
N PHE A 36 3.74 1.02 16.45
CA PHE A 36 2.51 0.84 15.67
C PHE A 36 1.61 -0.24 16.26
N PHE A 37 0.33 -0.18 15.90
CA PHE A 37 -0.60 -1.29 16.12
C PHE A 37 -1.33 -1.64 14.83
N THR A 38 -1.87 -2.86 14.79
CA THR A 38 -2.55 -3.39 13.62
C THR A 38 -4.05 -3.52 13.89
N ILE A 39 -4.84 -2.86 13.04
CA ILE A 39 -6.29 -2.99 12.96
C ILE A 39 -6.58 -4.24 12.14
N ALA A 40 -7.01 -5.31 12.79
CA ALA A 40 -7.14 -6.63 12.18
C ALA A 40 -8.43 -6.79 11.36
N SER A 41 -9.46 -5.99 11.62
CA SER A 41 -10.77 -6.09 10.99
C SER A 41 -11.43 -4.74 10.83
N PHE A 42 -12.24 -4.58 9.78
CA PHE A 42 -13.08 -3.39 9.55
C PHE A 42 -14.23 -3.25 10.57
N SER A 43 -14.49 -4.27 11.38
CA SER A 43 -15.50 -4.24 12.44
C SER A 43 -14.99 -3.71 13.77
N GLU A 44 -13.73 -3.31 13.87
CA GLU A 44 -13.19 -2.71 15.08
C GLU A 44 -13.74 -1.31 15.34
N PRO A 45 -13.78 -0.83 16.61
CA PRO A 45 -14.30 0.49 16.94
C PRO A 45 -13.53 1.60 16.21
N ALA A 46 -14.27 2.49 15.54
CA ALA A 46 -13.66 3.60 14.78
C ALA A 46 -12.89 4.59 15.68
N GLU A 47 -13.15 4.63 16.98
CA GLU A 47 -12.44 5.49 17.93
C GLU A 47 -10.93 5.24 17.97
N ILE A 48 -10.46 4.01 17.66
CA ILE A 48 -9.03 3.67 17.60
C ILE A 48 -8.27 4.49 16.53
N LEU A 49 -8.97 5.02 15.54
CA LEU A 49 -8.40 5.89 14.53
C LEU A 49 -8.01 7.28 15.08
N ALA A 50 -8.59 7.69 16.21
CA ALA A 50 -8.33 8.98 16.83
C ALA A 50 -6.99 9.06 17.57
N SER A 51 -6.32 7.92 17.85
CA SER A 51 -4.99 7.93 18.48
C SER A 51 -3.96 8.59 17.55
N GLU A 52 -3.18 9.57 18.07
CA GLU A 52 -2.17 10.31 17.29
C GLU A 52 -0.73 9.86 17.62
N ASN A 53 -0.54 9.17 18.74
CA ASN A 53 0.79 8.88 19.29
C ASN A 53 1.39 7.56 18.81
N ILE A 54 0.66 6.80 17.99
CA ILE A 54 1.07 5.46 17.56
C ILE A 54 0.68 5.24 16.10
N GLY A 55 1.57 4.63 15.32
CA GLY A 55 1.29 4.27 13.93
C GLY A 55 0.16 3.26 13.80
N LYS A 56 -0.65 3.37 12.77
CA LYS A 56 -1.83 2.55 12.51
C LYS A 56 -1.68 1.77 11.22
N LEU A 57 -1.66 0.46 11.31
CA LEU A 57 -1.68 -0.43 10.15
C LEU A 57 -3.05 -1.10 10.07
N ILE A 58 -3.65 -1.18 8.89
CA ILE A 58 -4.94 -1.83 8.69
C ILE A 58 -4.80 -3.06 7.80
N VAL A 59 -5.46 -4.16 8.21
CA VAL A 59 -5.52 -5.38 7.39
C VAL A 59 -6.63 -5.26 6.37
N VAL A 60 -6.25 -5.41 5.09
CA VAL A 60 -7.16 -5.31 3.94
C VAL A 60 -7.08 -6.62 3.14
N PRO A 61 -8.19 -7.34 3.00
CA PRO A 61 -8.26 -8.50 2.11
C PRO A 61 -8.03 -8.14 0.65
N VAL A 62 -7.39 -9.02 -0.13
CA VAL A 62 -7.13 -8.79 -1.58
C VAL A 62 -8.40 -8.71 -2.43
N ASP A 63 -9.52 -9.20 -1.92
CA ASP A 63 -10.84 -9.18 -2.55
C ASP A 63 -11.74 -8.06 -2.04
N THR A 64 -11.16 -7.07 -1.33
CA THR A 64 -11.89 -5.89 -0.87
C THR A 64 -12.51 -5.14 -2.05
N PRO A 65 -13.81 -4.81 -2.00
CA PRO A 65 -14.48 -4.02 -3.04
C PRO A 65 -13.79 -2.68 -3.31
N GLU A 66 -13.82 -2.23 -4.55
CA GLU A 66 -13.13 -1.02 -5.03
C GLU A 66 -13.52 0.23 -4.22
N GLU A 67 -14.82 0.40 -3.92
CA GLU A 67 -15.33 1.54 -3.15
C GLU A 67 -14.74 1.60 -1.75
N LEU A 68 -14.59 0.43 -1.09
CA LEU A 68 -13.98 0.35 0.23
C LEU A 68 -12.46 0.57 0.15
N ALA A 69 -11.81 0.03 -0.88
CA ALA A 69 -10.38 0.23 -1.09
C ALA A 69 -10.05 1.73 -1.28
N HIS A 70 -10.83 2.46 -2.06
CA HIS A 70 -10.68 3.91 -2.19
C HIS A 70 -10.90 4.64 -0.87
N SER A 71 -11.93 4.26 -0.10
CA SER A 71 -12.24 4.88 1.20
C SER A 71 -11.10 4.72 2.23
N ILE A 72 -10.30 3.65 2.14
CA ILE A 72 -9.13 3.43 3.01
C ILE A 72 -8.08 4.54 2.84
N ASN A 73 -7.99 5.18 1.68
CA ASN A 73 -7.05 6.28 1.47
C ASN A 73 -7.37 7.51 2.32
N GLU A 74 -8.66 7.72 2.64
CA GLU A 74 -9.15 8.90 3.37
C GLU A 74 -9.12 8.72 4.90
N ILE A 75 -9.03 7.50 5.41
CA ILE A 75 -8.95 7.28 6.86
C ILE A 75 -7.51 7.46 7.38
N PRO A 76 -7.31 7.84 8.67
CA PRO A 76 -6.00 8.14 9.24
C PRO A 76 -5.23 6.85 9.62
N VAL A 77 -4.85 6.04 8.63
CA VAL A 77 -3.94 4.90 8.77
C VAL A 77 -2.65 5.16 8.01
N ASP A 78 -1.53 4.61 8.48
CA ASP A 78 -0.19 4.90 7.96
C ASP A 78 0.26 3.90 6.90
N ALA A 79 -0.16 2.64 7.03
CA ALA A 79 0.15 1.59 6.06
C ALA A 79 -0.95 0.53 6.02
N ILE A 80 -0.91 -0.29 4.98
CA ILE A 80 -1.89 -1.34 4.70
C ILE A 80 -1.20 -2.69 4.73
N ILE A 81 -1.79 -3.65 5.43
CA ILE A 81 -1.38 -5.06 5.40
C ILE A 81 -2.35 -5.81 4.51
N LEU A 82 -1.90 -6.22 3.33
CA LEU A 82 -2.70 -6.98 2.39
C LEU A 82 -2.72 -8.45 2.76
N SER A 83 -3.91 -9.03 2.89
CA SER A 83 -4.15 -10.41 3.33
C SER A 83 -5.09 -11.16 2.37
N GLY A 84 -5.34 -12.45 2.65
CA GLY A 84 -6.35 -13.24 1.92
C GLY A 84 -5.84 -13.93 0.66
N LEU A 85 -4.51 -14.00 0.45
CA LEU A 85 -3.94 -14.89 -0.57
C LEU A 85 -3.91 -16.33 -0.08
N GLU A 86 -4.00 -17.27 -1.01
CA GLU A 86 -3.81 -18.68 -0.70
C GLU A 86 -2.38 -18.94 -0.20
N GLU A 87 -2.25 -19.71 0.87
CA GLU A 87 -0.97 -20.04 1.49
C GLU A 87 -0.27 -21.20 0.77
N THR A 88 0.06 -20.98 -0.48
CA THR A 88 0.86 -21.88 -1.31
C THR A 88 2.36 -21.56 -1.16
N THR A 89 3.22 -22.48 -1.58
CA THR A 89 4.69 -22.30 -1.55
C THR A 89 5.21 -21.33 -2.62
N SER A 90 4.39 -20.99 -3.61
CA SER A 90 4.72 -20.09 -4.70
C SER A 90 3.53 -19.21 -5.05
N LEU A 91 3.83 -17.99 -5.47
CA LEU A 91 2.81 -17.03 -5.90
C LEU A 91 2.27 -17.41 -7.29
N SER A 92 0.96 -17.50 -7.42
CA SER A 92 0.32 -17.73 -8.71
C SER A 92 0.20 -16.43 -9.53
N ILE A 93 -0.03 -16.56 -10.83
CA ILE A 93 -0.30 -15.38 -11.69
C ILE A 93 -1.56 -14.64 -11.22
N ILE A 94 -2.59 -15.40 -10.83
CA ILE A 94 -3.83 -14.78 -10.34
C ILE A 94 -3.61 -14.01 -9.04
N ASP A 95 -2.73 -14.48 -8.13
CA ASP A 95 -2.37 -13.75 -6.93
C ASP A 95 -1.65 -12.44 -7.27
N ALA A 96 -0.70 -12.48 -8.21
CA ALA A 96 -0.01 -11.28 -8.67
C ALA A 96 -0.99 -10.27 -9.30
N MET A 97 -1.98 -10.73 -10.07
CA MET A 97 -3.05 -9.89 -10.64
C MET A 97 -3.94 -9.29 -9.56
N ARG A 98 -4.37 -10.07 -8.56
CA ARG A 98 -5.18 -9.60 -7.43
C ARG A 98 -4.43 -8.54 -6.62
N ILE A 99 -3.16 -8.83 -6.27
CA ILE A 99 -2.31 -7.86 -5.57
C ILE A 99 -2.21 -6.57 -6.39
N ARG A 100 -1.94 -6.66 -7.68
CA ARG A 100 -1.78 -5.48 -8.54
C ARG A 100 -3.07 -4.67 -8.61
N SER A 101 -4.21 -5.32 -8.79
CA SER A 101 -5.51 -4.67 -8.88
C SER A 101 -5.81 -3.85 -7.63
N ILE A 102 -5.73 -4.46 -6.44
CA ILE A 102 -5.98 -3.75 -5.18
C ILE A 102 -4.92 -2.68 -4.89
N ARG A 103 -3.64 -2.97 -5.20
CA ARG A 103 -2.53 -2.03 -4.98
C ARG A 103 -2.72 -0.73 -5.77
N ASP A 104 -3.25 -0.79 -6.98
CA ASP A 104 -3.46 0.39 -7.82
C ASP A 104 -4.57 1.32 -7.29
N LEU A 105 -5.46 0.81 -6.44
CA LEU A 105 -6.50 1.58 -5.76
C LEU A 105 -5.99 2.26 -4.48
N LEU A 106 -4.85 1.84 -3.94
CA LEU A 106 -4.33 2.27 -2.65
C LEU A 106 -3.19 3.28 -2.83
N SER A 107 -3.24 4.41 -2.11
CA SER A 107 -2.19 5.43 -2.13
C SER A 107 -1.13 5.24 -1.05
N LYS A 108 -1.45 4.48 0.00
CA LYS A 108 -0.59 4.25 1.16
C LYS A 108 0.40 3.11 0.93
N PRO A 109 1.49 3.02 1.71
CA PRO A 109 2.40 1.87 1.68
C PRO A 109 1.66 0.55 1.92
N VAL A 110 1.99 -0.48 1.12
CA VAL A 110 1.36 -1.80 1.20
C VAL A 110 2.39 -2.86 1.58
N ILE A 111 2.07 -3.62 2.62
CA ILE A 111 2.83 -4.74 3.16
C ILE A 111 2.04 -6.01 2.87
N LEU A 112 2.66 -7.04 2.33
CA LEU A 112 2.00 -8.33 2.07
C LEU A 112 2.15 -9.26 3.27
N LEU A 113 1.03 -9.77 3.79
CA LEU A 113 1.01 -10.80 4.83
C LEU A 113 1.19 -12.19 4.21
N ARG A 114 2.13 -12.98 4.75
CA ARG A 114 2.36 -14.36 4.36
C ARG A 114 2.63 -15.25 5.59
N ILE A 115 2.12 -16.47 5.56
CA ILE A 115 2.42 -17.50 6.55
C ILE A 115 3.65 -18.30 6.12
N ASN A 116 3.76 -18.57 4.81
CA ASN A 116 4.87 -19.33 4.24
C ASN A 116 5.95 -18.41 3.66
N PRO A 117 7.24 -18.78 3.75
CA PRO A 117 8.32 -18.03 3.14
C PRO A 117 8.19 -18.01 1.61
N LEU A 118 8.56 -16.87 1.02
CA LEU A 118 8.53 -16.67 -0.42
C LEU A 118 9.83 -17.13 -1.07
N GLN A 119 9.73 -17.63 -2.30
CA GLN A 119 10.89 -17.93 -3.12
C GLN A 119 11.46 -16.65 -3.75
N ASN A 120 12.73 -16.69 -4.15
CA ASN A 120 13.42 -15.51 -4.73
C ASN A 120 12.66 -14.89 -5.92
N ASN A 121 12.08 -15.71 -6.81
CA ASN A 121 11.33 -15.20 -7.95
C ASN A 121 10.01 -14.55 -7.53
N ASP A 122 9.34 -15.07 -6.50
CA ASP A 122 8.11 -14.48 -5.95
C ASP A 122 8.38 -13.12 -5.33
N ILE A 123 9.52 -12.97 -4.62
CA ILE A 123 9.95 -11.68 -4.04
C ILE A 123 10.11 -10.61 -5.13
N LYS A 124 10.68 -10.99 -6.29
CA LYS A 124 10.79 -10.07 -7.43
C LYS A 124 9.43 -9.66 -7.97
N VAL A 125 8.52 -10.63 -8.15
CA VAL A 125 7.14 -10.36 -8.62
C VAL A 125 6.43 -9.43 -7.66
N ILE A 126 6.46 -9.72 -6.35
CA ILE A 126 5.81 -8.92 -5.31
C ILE A 126 6.31 -7.47 -5.32
N ARG A 127 7.63 -7.26 -5.41
CA ARG A 127 8.20 -5.93 -5.57
C ARG A 127 7.70 -5.24 -6.85
N ASP A 128 7.66 -5.99 -7.97
CA ASP A 128 7.31 -5.45 -9.28
C ASP A 128 5.81 -5.13 -9.40
N VAL A 129 4.94 -5.77 -8.62
CA VAL A 129 3.53 -5.37 -8.49
C VAL A 129 3.30 -4.22 -7.49
N GLY A 130 4.36 -3.71 -6.85
CA GLY A 130 4.30 -2.48 -6.05
C GLY A 130 4.15 -2.67 -4.54
N ILE A 131 4.46 -3.84 -4.02
CA ILE A 131 4.51 -4.12 -2.57
C ILE A 131 5.83 -3.60 -1.99
N GLN A 132 5.77 -2.90 -0.86
CA GLN A 132 6.92 -2.28 -0.20
C GLN A 132 7.47 -3.08 0.97
N GLY A 133 6.72 -4.04 1.51
CA GLY A 133 7.15 -4.84 2.64
C GLY A 133 6.50 -6.22 2.66
N ILE A 134 7.07 -7.13 3.42
CA ILE A 134 6.53 -8.47 3.65
C ILE A 134 6.45 -8.69 5.15
N LEU A 135 5.26 -9.05 5.62
CA LEU A 135 5.01 -9.46 7.00
C LEU A 135 4.90 -10.98 7.04
N LEU A 136 5.73 -11.62 7.85
CA LEU A 136 5.81 -13.06 7.94
C LEU A 136 5.39 -13.54 9.33
N ASP A 137 4.59 -14.60 9.37
CA ASP A 137 4.41 -15.37 10.59
C ASP A 137 5.63 -16.27 10.80
N ILE A 138 6.45 -15.92 11.80
CA ILE A 138 7.70 -16.64 12.09
C ILE A 138 7.54 -17.96 12.83
N GLN A 139 6.32 -18.32 13.28
CA GLN A 139 6.10 -19.54 14.07
C GLN A 139 6.49 -20.81 13.30
N ASN A 140 6.32 -20.79 11.97
CA ASN A 140 6.55 -21.93 11.10
C ASN A 140 7.78 -21.79 10.19
N ILE A 141 8.57 -20.69 10.34
CA ILE A 141 9.71 -20.39 9.47
C ILE A 141 11.04 -20.71 10.16
N LYS A 142 11.88 -21.48 9.51
CA LYS A 142 13.21 -21.77 10.04
C LYS A 142 14.12 -20.54 9.93
N PRO A 143 15.02 -20.29 10.91
CA PRO A 143 15.93 -19.15 10.88
C PRO A 143 16.80 -19.06 9.61
N LYS A 144 17.16 -20.20 9.02
CA LYS A 144 17.92 -20.26 7.76
C LYS A 144 17.12 -19.73 6.56
N GLU A 145 15.83 -20.07 6.50
CA GLU A 145 14.92 -19.61 5.44
C GLU A 145 14.70 -18.10 5.53
N LEU A 146 14.49 -17.58 6.75
CA LEU A 146 14.36 -16.15 7.01
C LEU A 146 15.63 -15.38 6.59
N LYS A 147 16.81 -15.92 6.93
CA LYS A 147 18.09 -15.33 6.53
C LYS A 147 18.25 -15.33 5.01
N SER A 148 17.98 -16.47 4.35
CA SER A 148 18.03 -16.55 2.89
C SER A 148 17.12 -15.54 2.22
N MET A 149 15.88 -15.42 2.69
CA MET A 149 14.91 -14.47 2.15
C MET A 149 15.37 -13.02 2.34
N LYS A 150 15.95 -12.68 3.50
CA LYS A 150 16.53 -11.37 3.75
C LYS A 150 17.67 -11.07 2.77
N ASP A 151 18.61 -12.02 2.60
CA ASP A 151 19.72 -11.90 1.66
C ASP A 151 19.24 -11.71 0.21
N ASP A 152 18.13 -12.39 -0.16
CA ASP A 152 17.54 -12.27 -1.49
C ASP A 152 16.88 -10.91 -1.69
N ILE A 153 16.20 -10.37 -0.68
CA ILE A 153 15.63 -9.01 -0.71
C ILE A 153 16.72 -7.95 -0.86
N GLU A 154 17.81 -8.06 -0.08
CA GLU A 154 18.94 -7.12 -0.12
C GLU A 154 19.67 -7.11 -1.49
N LYS A 155 19.67 -8.24 -2.20
CA LYS A 155 20.28 -8.36 -3.53
C LYS A 155 19.36 -7.93 -4.68
N LEU A 156 18.09 -7.59 -4.40
CA LEU A 156 17.17 -7.17 -5.45
C LEU A 156 17.67 -5.88 -6.11
N PRO A 157 17.74 -5.84 -7.45
CA PRO A 157 18.00 -4.58 -8.14
C PRO A 157 16.82 -3.61 -7.90
N PRO A 158 17.03 -2.30 -8.05
CA PRO A 158 15.94 -1.32 -7.95
C PRO A 158 14.75 -1.70 -8.83
N SER A 159 13.52 -1.46 -8.35
CA SER A 159 12.31 -1.74 -9.12
C SER A 159 12.34 -0.97 -10.45
N LYS A 160 12.02 -1.66 -11.55
CA LYS A 160 11.91 -1.05 -12.88
C LYS A 160 10.56 -0.35 -13.08
N ILE A 161 9.63 -0.50 -12.16
CA ILE A 161 8.35 0.17 -12.26
C ILE A 161 8.59 1.66 -12.03
N LYS A 162 8.63 2.40 -13.12
CA LYS A 162 8.33 3.82 -13.07
C LYS A 162 6.92 3.92 -12.50
N ASN A 163 6.76 4.62 -11.38
CA ASN A 163 5.44 5.08 -10.96
C ASN A 163 4.87 5.86 -12.15
N ASN A 164 4.11 5.16 -12.99
CA ASN A 164 3.19 5.79 -13.91
C ASN A 164 2.02 6.32 -13.06
N GLN A 165 2.32 7.25 -12.18
CA GLN A 165 1.37 8.33 -11.97
C GLN A 165 1.26 8.95 -13.36
N SER A 166 0.20 8.61 -14.06
CA SER A 166 -0.18 9.26 -15.30
C SER A 166 -0.28 10.74 -14.97
N ARG A 167 0.80 11.48 -15.18
CA ARG A 167 0.68 12.92 -15.36
C ARG A 167 -0.26 13.01 -16.55
N ALA A 168 -1.48 13.42 -16.30
CA ALA A 168 -2.39 13.81 -17.34
C ALA A 168 -1.60 14.82 -18.18
N ILE A 169 -1.15 14.40 -19.34
CA ILE A 169 -0.57 15.30 -20.34
C ILE A 169 -1.81 16.06 -20.81
N ILE A 170 -2.02 17.23 -20.26
CA ILE A 170 -2.98 18.18 -20.81
C ILE A 170 -2.45 18.49 -22.21
N PRO A 171 -3.17 18.13 -23.29
CA PRO A 171 -2.75 18.51 -24.62
C PRO A 171 -2.62 20.02 -24.65
N THR A 172 -1.42 20.53 -24.89
CA THR A 172 -1.22 21.95 -25.15
C THR A 172 -1.86 22.20 -26.51
N ILE A 173 -3.03 22.82 -26.53
CA ILE A 173 -3.64 23.30 -27.76
C ILE A 173 -2.73 24.43 -28.22
N ASN A 174 -1.94 24.18 -29.27
CA ASN A 174 -1.19 25.22 -29.99
C ASN A 174 -2.22 26.11 -30.64
N THR A 175 -2.45 27.28 -30.06
CA THR A 175 -3.32 28.34 -30.61
C THR A 175 -2.67 29.12 -31.78
N ASN A 176 -1.69 28.55 -32.47
CA ASN A 176 -1.01 29.19 -33.60
C ASN A 176 -1.62 28.88 -34.96
N ASP A 177 -2.71 28.11 -35.06
CA ASP A 177 -3.50 27.98 -36.29
C ASP A 177 -4.75 28.88 -36.22
N ARG A 178 -4.57 30.18 -36.03
CA ARG A 178 -5.52 31.16 -36.52
C ARG A 178 -5.23 31.31 -38.02
N GLN A 179 -5.91 30.55 -38.84
CA GLN A 179 -6.12 30.93 -40.24
C GLN A 179 -6.94 32.21 -40.20
N GLU A 180 -6.30 33.28 -40.71
CA GLU A 180 -6.97 34.49 -41.13
C GLU A 180 -8.00 34.06 -42.19
N TYR A 181 -9.27 34.17 -41.88
CA TYR A 181 -10.31 34.25 -42.90
C TYR A 181 -10.25 35.69 -43.40
N ASP A 182 -9.72 35.87 -44.61
CA ASP A 182 -9.89 37.08 -45.40
C ASP A 182 -11.40 37.22 -45.64
N ASP A 183 -11.99 38.26 -45.07
CA ASP A 183 -13.29 38.80 -45.47
C ASP A 183 -13.07 39.52 -46.78
N ASP A 184 -13.32 38.85 -47.90
CA ASP A 184 -13.53 39.49 -49.18
C ASP A 184 -14.93 40.11 -49.17
N ASP A 185 -14.99 41.41 -48.88
CA ASP A 185 -16.08 42.30 -49.21
C ASP A 185 -16.20 42.37 -50.73
N ASP A 186 -17.16 41.70 -51.32
CA ASP A 186 -17.62 41.99 -52.66
C ASP A 186 -18.88 42.82 -52.59
N ASP A 187 -18.67 44.13 -52.78
CA ASP A 187 -19.62 45.09 -53.33
C ASP A 187 -20.11 44.64 -54.70
N ASP A 188 -21.39 44.59 -54.92
CA ASP A 188 -22.04 44.81 -56.22
C ASP A 188 -23.49 45.13 -55.99
N GLU A 189 -23.83 46.42 -56.11
CA GLU A 189 -24.34 47.13 -57.24
C GLU A 189 -25.71 46.67 -57.75
N ASP A 190 -26.64 47.60 -57.52
CA ASP A 190 -27.71 48.05 -58.38
C ASP A 190 -28.22 47.12 -59.49
N ILE A 191 -29.54 47.00 -59.57
CA ILE A 191 -30.29 47.46 -60.79
C ILE A 191 -31.79 47.17 -60.59
N GLU A 192 -32.59 48.28 -60.72
CA GLU A 192 -33.98 48.47 -61.18
C GLU A 192 -35.14 47.68 -60.53
#